data_1fd78f7ed3ef31c7e31a46e854215240
#
_entry.id   1fd78f7ed3ef31c7e31a46e854215240
#
_cell.length_a   1.000
_cell.length_b   1.000
_cell.length_c   1.000
_cell.angle_alpha   90.00
_cell.angle_beta   90.00
_cell.angle_gamma   90.00
#
_symmetry.space_group_name_H-M   'P 1'
#
loop_
_entity.id
_entity.type
_entity.pdbx_description
1 polymer ?
#
loop_
_entity_poly.entity_id
_entity_poly.type
_entity_poly.pdbx_seq_one_letter_code
_entity_poly.pdbx_strand_id
1 'polypeptide(L)'
;MLATNDIIIRPLENNDLEFLFLLENDKSIWSVSGTTKPFSLEQLSNYITHAKVDIAIAGQFRFVIDLNGKAIGCIDLYDYNFKKQNAGVGVVILKQYRRKGFAKHSLALLVKYAWEKLNLKQLHSIILSSNKASLALFYSLGFEMTHKNNYVLNK
;
A
#
# COMPACT_ATOMS: atom_id res chain seq x y z
N MET A 1 -7.73 -23.45 -3.10
CA MET A 1 -7.43 -22.11 -3.64
C MET A 1 -8.10 -21.06 -2.77
N LEU A 2 -7.37 -20.04 -2.38
CA LEU A 2 -7.93 -18.91 -1.62
C LEU A 2 -8.52 -17.90 -2.61
N ALA A 3 -9.75 -17.46 -2.33
CA ALA A 3 -10.41 -16.44 -3.15
C ALA A 3 -9.94 -15.05 -2.74
N THR A 4 -9.99 -14.08 -3.66
CA THR A 4 -9.60 -12.69 -3.37
C THR A 4 -10.52 -12.01 -2.36
N ASN A 5 -11.75 -12.50 -2.21
CA ASN A 5 -12.68 -12.00 -1.19
C ASN A 5 -12.30 -12.38 0.23
N ASP A 6 -11.30 -13.24 0.42
CA ASP A 6 -10.73 -13.54 1.75
C ASP A 6 -9.73 -12.47 2.20
N ILE A 7 -9.45 -11.49 1.35
CA ILE A 7 -8.55 -10.37 1.66
C ILE A 7 -9.27 -9.34 2.51
N ILE A 8 -8.59 -8.91 3.57
CA ILE A 8 -8.93 -7.69 4.30
C ILE A 8 -7.70 -6.79 4.37
N ILE A 9 -7.90 -5.52 4.62
CA ILE A 9 -6.82 -4.60 4.98
C ILE A 9 -7.03 -4.18 6.43
N ARG A 10 -5.97 -4.18 7.21
CA ARG A 10 -6.00 -3.89 8.65
C ARG A 10 -4.76 -3.12 9.10
N PRO A 11 -4.82 -2.43 10.25
CA PRO A 11 -3.62 -1.78 10.79
C PRO A 11 -2.50 -2.77 11.11
N LEU A 12 -1.26 -2.25 11.18
CA LEU A 12 -0.12 -3.02 11.67
C LEU A 12 -0.29 -3.39 13.14
N GLU A 13 0.15 -4.60 13.49
CA GLU A 13 0.17 -5.11 14.85
C GLU A 13 1.58 -5.54 15.23
N ASN A 14 1.86 -5.66 16.52
CA ASN A 14 3.19 -6.04 17.00
C ASN A 14 3.65 -7.41 16.47
N ASN A 15 2.72 -8.33 16.28
CA ASN A 15 3.03 -9.66 15.74
C ASN A 15 3.26 -9.67 14.22
N ASP A 16 3.19 -8.54 13.56
CA ASP A 16 3.56 -8.41 12.15
C ASP A 16 5.06 -8.18 11.93
N LEU A 17 5.87 -8.16 12.99
CA LEU A 17 7.28 -7.80 12.90
C LEU A 17 8.08 -8.69 11.95
N GLU A 18 7.93 -10.01 12.06
CA GLU A 18 8.64 -10.94 11.19
C GLU A 18 8.24 -10.78 9.72
N PHE A 19 6.95 -10.64 9.48
CA PHE A 19 6.42 -10.36 8.15
C PHE A 19 7.02 -9.07 7.57
N LEU A 20 7.00 -8.01 8.36
CA LEU A 20 7.51 -6.71 7.93
C LEU A 20 9.00 -6.76 7.64
N PHE A 21 9.76 -7.52 8.47
CA PHE A 21 11.19 -7.74 8.24
C PHE A 21 11.44 -8.43 6.90
N LEU A 22 10.67 -9.45 6.56
CA LEU A 22 10.78 -10.12 5.26
C LEU A 22 10.41 -9.19 4.11
N LEU A 23 9.32 -8.45 4.24
CA LEU A 23 8.83 -7.57 3.19
C LEU A 23 9.81 -6.41 2.91
N GLU A 24 10.21 -5.69 3.94
CA GLU A 24 11.05 -4.49 3.81
C GLU A 24 12.49 -4.82 3.41
N ASN A 25 12.98 -6.02 3.68
CA ASN A 25 14.32 -6.46 3.31
C ASN A 25 14.35 -7.26 2.01
N ASP A 26 13.22 -7.38 1.33
CA ASP A 26 13.17 -7.97 -0.02
C ASP A 26 13.77 -6.99 -1.02
N LYS A 27 14.99 -7.27 -1.48
CA LYS A 27 15.71 -6.39 -2.41
C LYS A 27 14.98 -6.19 -3.73
N SER A 28 14.10 -7.09 -4.11
CA SER A 28 13.34 -6.97 -5.36
C SER A 28 12.40 -5.77 -5.39
N ILE A 29 12.05 -5.20 -4.23
CA ILE A 29 11.18 -4.03 -4.13
C ILE A 29 11.95 -2.72 -3.89
N TRP A 30 13.26 -2.79 -3.63
CA TRP A 30 14.03 -1.61 -3.24
C TRP A 30 14.09 -0.53 -4.32
N SER A 31 14.08 -0.90 -5.58
CA SER A 31 14.04 0.07 -6.67
C SER A 31 12.74 0.89 -6.70
N VAL A 32 11.65 0.33 -6.19
CA VAL A 32 10.33 0.98 -6.12
C VAL A 32 10.17 1.72 -4.79
N SER A 33 10.62 1.13 -3.68
CA SER A 33 10.46 1.70 -2.34
C SER A 33 11.49 2.78 -2.00
N GLY A 34 12.59 2.87 -2.77
CA GLY A 34 13.69 3.79 -2.48
C GLY A 34 14.62 3.31 -1.36
N THR A 35 14.46 2.09 -0.90
CA THR A 35 15.30 1.51 0.15
C THR A 35 16.71 1.23 -0.37
N THR A 36 17.72 1.60 0.40
CA THR A 36 19.15 1.41 0.05
C THR A 36 19.90 0.56 1.03
N LYS A 37 19.38 0.36 2.24
CA LYS A 37 20.01 -0.42 3.32
C LYS A 37 19.00 -1.35 3.96
N PRO A 38 19.41 -2.53 4.45
CA PRO A 38 18.52 -3.40 5.21
C PRO A 38 18.00 -2.71 6.48
N PHE A 39 16.78 -3.06 6.86
CA PHE A 39 16.21 -2.66 8.14
C PHE A 39 16.52 -3.69 9.20
N SER A 40 16.84 -3.24 10.44
CA SER A 40 16.94 -4.13 11.59
C SER A 40 15.56 -4.43 12.19
N LEU A 41 15.49 -5.51 12.97
CA LEU A 41 14.27 -5.82 13.72
C LEU A 41 13.89 -4.68 14.68
N GLU A 42 14.88 -4.06 15.32
CA GLU A 42 14.64 -2.94 16.23
C GLU A 42 14.02 -1.73 15.50
N GLN A 43 14.59 -1.37 14.34
CA GLN A 43 14.02 -0.28 13.53
C GLN A 43 12.56 -0.55 13.15
N LEU A 44 12.25 -1.76 12.72
CA LEU A 44 10.90 -2.14 12.31
C LEU A 44 9.95 -2.26 13.49
N SER A 45 10.42 -2.71 14.65
CA SER A 45 9.63 -2.73 15.88
C SER A 45 9.21 -1.31 16.29
N ASN A 46 10.16 -0.37 16.25
CA ASN A 46 9.90 1.05 16.52
C ASN A 46 8.93 1.64 15.48
N TYR A 47 9.10 1.28 14.22
CA TYR A 47 8.19 1.72 13.16
C TYR A 47 6.75 1.25 13.43
N ILE A 48 6.54 0.01 13.82
CA ILE A 48 5.20 -0.51 14.14
C ILE A 48 4.58 0.29 15.28
N THR A 49 5.34 0.57 16.33
CA THR A 49 4.86 1.36 17.46
C THR A 49 4.38 2.75 17.03
N HIS A 50 5.12 3.41 16.14
CA HIS A 50 4.79 4.76 15.67
C HIS A 50 3.75 4.77 14.53
N ALA A 51 3.51 3.63 13.88
CA ALA A 51 2.57 3.53 12.77
C ALA A 51 1.09 3.62 13.18
N LYS A 52 0.81 3.62 14.47
CA LYS A 52 -0.56 3.68 15.01
C LYS A 52 -1.12 5.10 15.09
N VAL A 53 -0.32 6.10 14.71
CA VAL A 53 -0.74 7.50 14.73
C VAL A 53 -1.78 7.74 13.65
N ASP A 54 -2.83 8.49 14.00
CA ASP A 54 -3.92 8.83 13.09
C ASP A 54 -3.39 9.51 11.82
N ILE A 55 -3.96 9.18 10.68
CA ILE A 55 -3.54 9.70 9.38
C ILE A 55 -3.63 11.23 9.31
N ALA A 56 -4.59 11.84 9.99
CA ALA A 56 -4.75 13.29 10.03
C ALA A 56 -3.55 13.98 10.69
N ILE A 57 -2.86 13.28 11.58
CA ILE A 57 -1.68 13.79 12.29
C ILE A 57 -0.40 13.40 11.54
N ALA A 58 -0.27 12.11 11.20
CA ALA A 58 0.95 11.58 10.58
C ALA A 58 1.07 11.91 9.09
N GLY A 59 -0.04 12.19 8.42
CA GLY A 59 -0.07 12.40 6.96
C GLY A 59 0.04 11.11 6.15
N GLN A 60 0.12 9.95 6.82
CA GLN A 60 0.27 8.66 6.18
C GLN A 60 -0.27 7.55 7.07
N PHE A 61 -0.63 6.43 6.46
CA PHE A 61 -1.05 5.25 7.20
C PHE A 61 -0.77 3.99 6.39
N ARG A 62 -0.22 2.96 7.05
CA ARG A 62 0.05 1.67 6.43
C ARG A 62 -0.94 0.63 6.89
N PHE A 63 -1.56 -0.06 5.92
CA PHE A 63 -2.39 -1.23 6.18
C PHE A 63 -1.62 -2.50 5.81
N VAL A 64 -1.83 -3.55 6.58
CA VAL A 64 -1.43 -4.90 6.22
C VAL A 64 -2.50 -5.50 5.32
N ILE A 65 -2.08 -6.13 4.24
CA ILE A 65 -2.94 -6.97 3.42
C ILE A 65 -2.95 -8.35 4.05
N ASP A 66 -4.10 -8.73 4.56
CA ASP A 66 -4.28 -9.97 5.30
C ASP A 66 -5.13 -10.94 4.49
N LEU A 67 -4.54 -12.08 4.18
CA LEU A 67 -5.21 -13.16 3.46
C LEU A 67 -5.57 -14.25 4.45
N ASN A 68 -6.80 -14.24 4.89
CA ASN A 68 -7.35 -15.27 5.77
C ASN A 68 -6.48 -15.53 7.03
N GLY A 69 -6.06 -14.44 7.67
CA GLY A 69 -5.24 -14.46 8.89
C GLY A 69 -3.74 -14.39 8.66
N LYS A 70 -3.29 -14.34 7.40
CA LYS A 70 -1.86 -14.28 7.05
C LYS A 70 -1.50 -12.96 6.37
N ALA A 71 -0.51 -12.25 6.90
CA ALA A 71 0.00 -11.03 6.29
C ALA A 71 0.77 -11.38 5.01
N ILE A 72 0.38 -10.79 3.89
CA ILE A 72 0.98 -11.06 2.57
C ILE A 72 1.55 -9.82 1.89
N GLY A 73 1.28 -8.63 2.41
CA GLY A 73 1.74 -7.38 1.82
C GLY A 73 1.30 -6.20 2.64
N CYS A 74 1.63 -5.00 2.13
CA CYS A 74 1.17 -3.74 2.71
C CYS A 74 0.60 -2.85 1.62
N ILE A 75 -0.36 -2.02 2.01
CA ILE A 75 -0.91 -0.99 1.16
C ILE A 75 -0.98 0.30 1.96
N ASP A 76 -0.51 1.39 1.35
CA ASP A 76 -0.24 2.63 2.04
C ASP A 76 -1.03 3.79 1.47
N LEU A 77 -1.48 4.67 2.37
CA LEU A 77 -1.83 6.04 2.05
C LEU A 77 -0.71 6.95 2.53
N TYR A 78 -0.27 7.88 1.70
CA TYR A 78 0.78 8.84 2.05
C TYR A 78 0.43 10.22 1.48
N ASP A 79 1.15 11.25 1.91
CA ASP A 79 0.89 12.63 1.49
C ASP A 79 -0.58 13.02 1.63
N TYR A 80 -1.21 12.57 2.72
CA TYR A 80 -2.60 12.89 3.00
C TYR A 80 -2.78 14.40 3.15
N ASN A 81 -3.65 14.96 2.34
CA ASN A 81 -3.96 16.39 2.37
C ASN A 81 -5.45 16.58 2.63
N PHE A 82 -5.75 17.02 3.85
CA PHE A 82 -7.11 17.25 4.28
C PHE A 82 -7.82 18.33 3.45
N LYS A 83 -7.12 19.42 3.13
CA LYS A 83 -7.70 20.56 2.40
C LYS A 83 -8.01 20.18 0.94
N LYS A 84 -7.09 19.49 0.28
CA LYS A 84 -7.26 19.03 -1.11
C LYS A 84 -8.07 17.75 -1.19
N GLN A 85 -8.30 17.08 -0.08
CA GLN A 85 -9.01 15.81 0.00
C GLN A 85 -8.39 14.75 -0.93
N ASN A 86 -7.07 14.64 -0.87
CA ASN A 86 -6.34 13.65 -1.65
C ASN A 86 -5.26 12.94 -0.83
N ALA A 87 -4.76 11.84 -1.36
CA ALA A 87 -3.63 11.09 -0.82
C ALA A 87 -2.97 10.27 -1.91
N GLY A 88 -1.71 9.93 -1.68
CA GLY A 88 -0.98 8.99 -2.50
C GLY A 88 -1.23 7.55 -2.07
N VAL A 89 -1.05 6.61 -2.97
CA VAL A 89 -1.24 5.17 -2.74
C VAL A 89 -0.02 4.39 -3.20
N GLY A 90 0.44 3.47 -2.35
CA GLY A 90 1.45 2.49 -2.69
C GLY A 90 1.01 1.10 -2.26
N VAL A 91 1.45 0.06 -2.98
CA VAL A 91 1.14 -1.32 -2.64
C VAL A 91 2.36 -2.21 -2.88
N VAL A 92 2.62 -3.10 -1.93
CA VAL A 92 3.72 -4.07 -1.99
C VAL A 92 3.20 -5.42 -1.53
N ILE A 93 3.48 -6.47 -2.30
CA ILE A 93 3.09 -7.83 -1.94
C ILE A 93 4.31 -8.73 -1.93
N LEU A 94 4.39 -9.65 -0.97
CA LEU A 94 5.42 -10.68 -0.93
C LEU A 94 5.45 -11.44 -2.26
N LYS A 95 6.64 -11.77 -2.73
CA LYS A 95 6.88 -12.34 -4.06
C LYS A 95 6.00 -13.56 -4.35
N GLN A 96 5.85 -14.46 -3.40
CA GLN A 96 5.09 -15.71 -3.58
C GLN A 96 3.57 -15.49 -3.72
N TYR A 97 3.09 -14.28 -3.41
CA TYR A 97 1.65 -13.95 -3.51
C TYR A 97 1.33 -13.03 -4.67
N ARG A 98 2.32 -12.70 -5.51
CA ARG A 98 2.11 -11.83 -6.68
C ARG A 98 1.40 -12.56 -7.81
N ARG A 99 0.77 -11.79 -8.72
CA ARG A 99 0.08 -12.27 -9.93
C ARG A 99 -1.11 -13.19 -9.64
N LYS A 100 -1.78 -12.98 -8.52
CA LYS A 100 -2.95 -13.76 -8.08
C LYS A 100 -4.19 -12.92 -7.86
N GLY A 101 -4.13 -11.61 -8.20
CA GLY A 101 -5.25 -10.69 -8.03
C GLY A 101 -5.36 -10.07 -6.65
N PHE A 102 -4.47 -10.39 -5.71
CA PHE A 102 -4.56 -9.87 -4.34
C PHE A 102 -4.32 -8.37 -4.27
N ALA A 103 -3.36 -7.85 -5.04
CA ALA A 103 -3.09 -6.42 -5.08
C ALA A 103 -4.29 -5.63 -5.60
N LYS A 104 -4.95 -6.13 -6.63
CA LYS A 104 -6.14 -5.49 -7.20
C LYS A 104 -7.29 -5.44 -6.19
N HIS A 105 -7.54 -6.55 -5.52
CA HIS A 105 -8.58 -6.60 -4.49
C HIS A 105 -8.27 -5.64 -3.34
N SER A 106 -7.02 -5.63 -2.87
CA SER A 106 -6.58 -4.77 -1.79
C SER A 106 -6.71 -3.29 -2.15
N LEU A 107 -6.32 -2.93 -3.37
CA LEU A 107 -6.43 -1.56 -3.85
C LEU A 107 -7.90 -1.13 -3.95
N ALA A 108 -8.79 -2.00 -4.40
CA ALA A 108 -10.21 -1.73 -4.43
C ALA A 108 -10.77 -1.48 -3.02
N LEU A 109 -10.34 -2.25 -2.02
CA LEU A 109 -10.72 -2.04 -0.62
C LEU A 109 -10.20 -0.68 -0.11
N LEU A 110 -8.97 -0.32 -0.45
CA LEU A 110 -8.41 0.96 -0.03
C LEU A 110 -9.14 2.14 -0.66
N VAL A 111 -9.48 2.05 -1.94
CA VAL A 111 -10.27 3.08 -2.64
C VAL A 111 -11.60 3.29 -1.93
N LYS A 112 -12.30 2.21 -1.62
CA LYS A 112 -13.57 2.28 -0.89
C LYS A 112 -13.40 2.96 0.47
N TYR A 113 -12.39 2.57 1.22
CA TYR A 113 -12.06 3.18 2.50
C TYR A 113 -11.77 4.68 2.36
N ALA A 114 -10.97 5.05 1.36
CA ALA A 114 -10.62 6.45 1.11
C ALA A 114 -11.86 7.29 0.82
N TRP A 115 -12.78 6.78 -0.01
CA TRP A 115 -14.01 7.50 -0.35
C TRP A 115 -14.98 7.57 0.82
N GLU A 116 -15.23 6.46 1.49
CA GLU A 116 -16.29 6.35 2.49
C GLU A 116 -15.88 6.80 3.89
N LYS A 117 -14.64 6.53 4.31
CA LYS A 117 -14.16 6.81 5.68
C LYS A 117 -13.35 8.08 5.78
N LEU A 118 -12.54 8.39 4.78
CA LEU A 118 -11.70 9.57 4.79
C LEU A 118 -12.26 10.73 3.97
N ASN A 119 -13.37 10.52 3.27
CA ASN A 119 -14.01 11.54 2.42
C ASN A 119 -13.05 12.14 1.39
N LEU A 120 -12.11 11.32 0.90
CA LEU A 120 -11.21 11.78 -0.14
C LEU A 120 -11.93 11.88 -1.49
N LYS A 121 -11.44 12.75 -2.34
CA LYS A 121 -11.96 12.98 -3.70
C LYS A 121 -11.00 12.52 -4.78
N GLN A 122 -9.73 12.33 -4.43
CA GLN A 122 -8.72 11.91 -5.39
C GLN A 122 -7.65 11.07 -4.70
N LEU A 123 -7.20 10.04 -5.39
CA LEU A 123 -6.01 9.27 -5.05
C LEU A 123 -5.00 9.43 -6.18
N HIS A 124 -3.72 9.46 -5.84
CA HIS A 124 -2.64 9.55 -6.82
C HIS A 124 -1.56 8.53 -6.54
N SER A 125 -0.76 8.22 -7.54
CA SER A 125 0.38 7.32 -7.40
C SER A 125 1.46 7.69 -8.41
N ILE A 126 2.72 7.49 -8.03
CA ILE A 126 3.86 7.65 -8.92
C ILE A 126 4.28 6.25 -9.35
N ILE A 127 4.21 5.98 -10.66
CA ILE A 127 4.50 4.66 -11.20
C ILE A 127 5.49 4.82 -12.35
N LEU A 128 6.66 4.20 -12.20
CA LEU A 128 7.67 4.22 -13.24
C LEU A 128 7.21 3.43 -14.46
N SER A 129 7.55 3.91 -15.66
CA SER A 129 7.16 3.26 -16.93
C SER A 129 7.68 1.82 -17.04
N SER A 130 8.75 1.49 -16.33
CA SER A 130 9.30 0.13 -16.27
C SER A 130 8.50 -0.81 -15.39
N ASN A 131 7.68 -0.30 -14.49
CA ASN A 131 6.88 -1.10 -13.56
C ASN A 131 5.54 -1.51 -14.22
N LYS A 132 5.62 -2.47 -15.15
CA LYS A 132 4.46 -2.89 -15.95
C LYS A 132 3.33 -3.49 -15.11
N ALA A 133 3.68 -4.23 -14.06
CA ALA A 133 2.69 -4.84 -13.17
C ALA A 133 1.85 -3.78 -12.45
N SER A 134 2.49 -2.75 -11.90
CA SER A 134 1.77 -1.63 -11.25
C SER A 134 0.94 -0.84 -12.24
N LEU A 135 1.47 -0.56 -13.44
CA LEU A 135 0.70 0.14 -14.47
C LEU A 135 -0.59 -0.61 -14.80
N ALA A 136 -0.50 -1.90 -15.05
CA ALA A 136 -1.68 -2.73 -15.35
C ALA A 136 -2.67 -2.73 -14.19
N LEU A 137 -2.16 -2.86 -12.96
CA LEU A 137 -2.97 -2.86 -11.75
C LEU A 137 -3.77 -1.56 -11.60
N PHE A 138 -3.08 -0.42 -11.64
CA PHE A 138 -3.72 0.88 -11.42
C PHE A 138 -4.66 1.25 -12.56
N TYR A 139 -4.30 0.97 -13.80
CA TYR A 139 -5.21 1.14 -14.94
C TYR A 139 -6.48 0.32 -14.80
N SER A 140 -6.36 -0.92 -14.30
CA SER A 140 -7.53 -1.80 -14.12
C SER A 140 -8.56 -1.23 -13.15
N LEU A 141 -8.16 -0.31 -12.27
CA LEU A 141 -9.04 0.36 -11.30
C LEU A 141 -9.42 1.79 -11.71
N GLY A 142 -9.06 2.20 -12.92
CA GLY A 142 -9.49 3.49 -13.46
C GLY A 142 -8.52 4.64 -13.25
N PHE A 143 -7.32 4.40 -12.72
CA PHE A 143 -6.30 5.44 -12.64
C PHE A 143 -5.86 5.85 -14.04
N GLU A 144 -5.66 7.14 -14.24
CA GLU A 144 -5.25 7.71 -15.52
C GLU A 144 -3.99 8.56 -15.34
N MET A 145 -3.11 8.53 -16.34
CA MET A 145 -1.90 9.34 -16.34
C MET A 145 -2.26 10.82 -16.57
N THR A 146 -1.77 11.69 -15.68
CA THR A 146 -1.91 13.15 -15.83
C THR A 146 -0.68 13.76 -16.46
N HIS A 147 0.50 13.28 -16.09
CA HIS A 147 1.78 13.63 -16.69
C HIS A 147 2.76 12.51 -16.35
N LYS A 148 3.99 12.59 -16.84
CA LYS A 148 4.97 11.49 -16.74
C LYS A 148 5.03 10.90 -15.34
N ASN A 149 4.82 9.60 -15.21
CA ASN A 149 4.86 8.80 -13.99
C ASN A 149 3.79 9.14 -12.95
N ASN A 150 2.90 10.08 -13.21
CA ASN A 150 1.86 10.49 -12.27
C ASN A 150 0.48 10.03 -12.75
N TYR A 151 -0.21 9.31 -11.87
CA TYR A 151 -1.50 8.68 -12.14
C TYR A 151 -2.50 9.10 -11.07
N VAL A 152 -3.73 9.35 -11.46
CA VAL A 152 -4.80 9.77 -10.55
C VAL A 152 -6.06 8.98 -10.77
N LEU A 153 -6.81 8.80 -9.67
CA LEU A 153 -8.17 8.31 -9.66
C LEU A 153 -9.05 9.35 -8.98
N ASN A 154 -10.04 9.86 -9.70
CA ASN A 154 -11.01 10.79 -9.15
C ASN A 154 -12.26 10.04 -8.73
N LYS A 155 -12.81 10.44 -7.59
CA LYS A 155 -14.06 9.87 -7.10
C LYS A 155 -15.23 10.21 -8.03
#